data_acfb388d2407379e8c774cd7c2d63271
#
_entry.id   acfb388d2407379e8c774cd7c2d63271
#
_cell.length_a   1.000
_cell.length_b   1.000
_cell.length_c   1.000
_cell.angle_alpha   90.00
_cell.angle_beta   90.00
_cell.angle_gamma   90.00
#
_symmetry.space_group_name_H-M   'P 1'
#
loop_
_entity.id
_entity.type
_entity.pdbx_description
1 polymer ?
#
loop_
_entity_poly.entity_id
_entity_poly.type
_entity_poly.pdbx_seq_one_letter_code
_entity_poly.pdbx_strand_id
1 'polypeptide(L)'
;QSDLMFYEGNDYYYPKTIAGKTGYTDEALNTLVSCAADDNLELISVVLKTHGKNVYPDSVNLLEYGFNNFAKYTIADYEDSADFKEIDPNAYVVLPENVNFQSLDYEITQDDTNSSTGTVTYTYQGNPVGKAAVTLSDEYLQKDNTENEAQVSGDKSDSETQKQAQSTIPREVILVICVIAAV
;
A
#
# COMPACT_ATOMS: atom_id res chain seq x y z
N GLN A 1 20.55 -1.87 -21.58
CA GLN A 1 21.49 -2.17 -20.49
C GLN A 1 20.70 -2.85 -19.38
N SER A 2 21.17 -3.99 -18.92
CA SER A 2 20.53 -4.76 -17.88
C SER A 2 20.99 -4.27 -16.51
N ASP A 3 20.12 -4.41 -15.50
CA ASP A 3 20.45 -4.12 -14.11
C ASP A 3 21.53 -5.11 -13.63
N LEU A 4 22.68 -4.59 -13.17
CA LEU A 4 23.78 -5.44 -12.68
C LEU A 4 23.44 -6.15 -11.35
N MET A 5 22.47 -5.65 -10.60
CA MET A 5 22.02 -6.29 -9.34
C MET A 5 21.41 -7.67 -9.58
N PHE A 6 20.99 -7.97 -10.80
CA PHE A 6 20.35 -9.23 -11.17
C PHE A 6 21.34 -10.37 -11.49
N TYR A 7 22.60 -10.07 -11.80
CA TYR A 7 23.54 -11.05 -12.32
C TYR A 7 24.56 -11.46 -11.25
N GLU A 8 24.58 -12.74 -10.90
CA GLU A 8 25.60 -13.33 -10.02
C GLU A 8 27.01 -13.13 -10.59
N GLY A 9 27.99 -13.00 -9.70
CA GLY A 9 29.40 -12.93 -10.05
C GLY A 9 29.93 -11.54 -10.38
N ASN A 10 29.12 -10.48 -10.18
CA ASN A 10 29.60 -9.10 -10.22
C ASN A 10 29.46 -8.42 -8.85
N ASP A 11 30.20 -7.32 -8.65
CA ASP A 11 30.30 -6.60 -7.37
C ASP A 11 28.97 -5.95 -6.91
N TYR A 12 27.97 -5.87 -7.79
CA TYR A 12 26.67 -5.22 -7.53
C TYR A 12 25.54 -6.21 -7.39
N TYR A 13 25.81 -7.52 -7.44
CA TYR A 13 24.78 -8.53 -7.30
C TYR A 13 24.03 -8.40 -5.97
N TYR A 14 22.71 -8.40 -6.05
CA TYR A 14 21.84 -8.40 -4.87
C TYR A 14 20.80 -9.52 -5.00
N PRO A 15 20.88 -10.56 -4.15
CA PRO A 15 20.13 -11.82 -4.31
C PRO A 15 18.63 -11.66 -4.34
N LYS A 16 18.08 -10.61 -3.71
CA LYS A 16 16.63 -10.35 -3.67
C LYS A 16 16.13 -9.68 -4.95
N THR A 17 16.99 -9.22 -5.88
CA THR A 17 16.57 -8.52 -7.10
C THR A 17 15.83 -9.45 -8.03
N ILE A 18 14.61 -9.06 -8.43
CA ILE A 18 13.76 -9.81 -9.38
C ILE A 18 13.63 -9.11 -10.73
N ALA A 19 13.76 -7.79 -10.78
CA ALA A 19 13.73 -7.02 -12.01
C ALA A 19 14.42 -5.66 -11.82
N GLY A 20 14.81 -5.02 -12.92
CA GLY A 20 15.32 -3.65 -12.88
C GLY A 20 15.64 -3.10 -14.26
N LYS A 21 15.75 -1.78 -14.33
CA LYS A 21 16.08 -1.04 -15.55
C LYS A 21 16.92 0.18 -15.24
N THR A 22 18.10 0.25 -15.88
CA THR A 22 18.96 1.42 -15.83
C THR A 22 18.55 2.44 -16.90
N GLY A 23 18.82 3.70 -16.63
CA GLY A 23 18.72 4.80 -17.57
C GLY A 23 19.91 5.75 -17.46
N TYR A 24 20.21 6.44 -18.55
CA TYR A 24 21.23 7.50 -18.56
C TYR A 24 20.90 8.55 -19.62
N THR A 25 21.02 9.80 -19.24
CA THR A 25 21.18 10.95 -20.14
C THR A 25 22.20 11.91 -19.53
N ASP A 26 22.78 12.81 -20.31
CA ASP A 26 23.74 13.79 -19.78
C ASP A 26 23.12 14.73 -18.74
N GLU A 27 21.82 14.99 -18.84
CA GLU A 27 21.06 15.84 -17.91
C GLU A 27 20.57 15.09 -16.69
N ALA A 28 20.06 13.86 -16.88
CA ALA A 28 19.50 13.04 -15.80
C ALA A 28 20.55 12.18 -15.08
N LEU A 29 21.79 12.12 -15.60
CA LEU A 29 22.84 11.23 -15.12
C LEU A 29 22.38 9.76 -15.08
N ASN A 30 22.90 8.95 -14.16
CA ASN A 30 22.48 7.57 -14.01
C ASN A 30 21.19 7.48 -13.20
N THR A 31 20.28 6.64 -13.64
CA THR A 31 19.02 6.30 -12.99
C THR A 31 18.86 4.79 -12.92
N LEU A 32 18.20 4.30 -11.88
CA LEU A 32 17.89 2.89 -11.73
C LEU A 32 16.51 2.72 -11.06
N VAL A 33 15.69 1.89 -11.65
CA VAL A 33 14.51 1.33 -11.00
C VAL A 33 14.81 -0.14 -10.78
N SER A 34 14.75 -0.62 -9.53
CA SER A 34 14.96 -2.02 -9.17
C SER A 34 13.79 -2.53 -8.35
N CYS A 35 13.36 -3.74 -8.67
CA CYS A 35 12.39 -4.50 -7.91
C CYS A 35 13.09 -5.64 -7.19
N ALA A 36 12.80 -5.81 -5.93
CA ALA A 36 13.35 -6.89 -5.11
C ALA A 36 12.25 -7.49 -4.23
N ALA A 37 12.35 -8.78 -3.96
CA ALA A 37 11.40 -9.51 -3.13
C ALA A 37 12.10 -10.40 -2.12
N ASP A 38 11.46 -10.57 -0.97
CA ASP A 38 11.71 -11.65 -0.03
C ASP A 38 10.42 -12.42 0.27
N ASP A 39 10.40 -13.23 1.32
CA ASP A 39 9.25 -14.09 1.64
C ASP A 39 7.97 -13.29 1.98
N ASN A 40 8.10 -12.02 2.38
CA ASN A 40 6.99 -11.22 2.88
C ASN A 40 6.69 -9.98 2.03
N LEU A 41 7.73 -9.34 1.48
CA LEU A 41 7.61 -8.05 0.82
C LEU A 41 8.16 -8.08 -0.61
N GLU A 42 7.51 -7.34 -1.49
CA GLU A 42 8.04 -6.94 -2.77
C GLU A 42 8.20 -5.42 -2.79
N LEU A 43 9.40 -4.94 -3.06
CA LEU A 43 9.77 -3.53 -2.98
C LEU A 43 10.30 -3.02 -4.30
N ILE A 44 10.00 -1.77 -4.61
CA ILE A 44 10.57 -1.05 -5.75
C ILE A 44 11.39 0.12 -5.23
N SER A 45 12.67 0.19 -5.61
CA SER A 45 13.52 1.35 -5.41
C SER A 45 13.63 2.16 -6.70
N VAL A 46 13.63 3.49 -6.56
CA VAL A 46 13.85 4.43 -7.67
C VAL A 46 14.96 5.38 -7.29
N VAL A 47 16.10 5.26 -7.96
CA VAL A 47 17.27 6.14 -7.78
C VAL A 47 17.42 7.01 -9.02
N LEU A 48 17.47 8.33 -8.82
CA LEU A 48 17.56 9.32 -9.87
C LEU A 48 18.80 10.20 -9.70
N LYS A 49 19.38 10.62 -10.82
CA LYS A 49 20.42 11.65 -10.89
C LYS A 49 21.64 11.34 -10.02
N THR A 50 22.16 10.13 -10.06
CA THR A 50 23.38 9.75 -9.36
C THR A 50 24.56 9.56 -10.32
N HIS A 51 25.78 9.63 -9.81
CA HIS A 51 26.99 9.51 -10.62
C HIS A 51 27.46 8.06 -10.76
N GLY A 52 27.68 7.65 -12.01
CA GLY A 52 28.30 6.37 -12.33
C GLY A 52 27.52 5.18 -11.77
N LYS A 53 28.24 4.26 -11.14
CA LYS A 53 27.66 3.02 -10.60
C LYS A 53 27.06 3.13 -9.20
N ASN A 54 27.05 4.33 -8.60
CA ASN A 54 26.45 4.55 -7.28
C ASN A 54 24.93 4.22 -7.26
N VAL A 55 24.27 4.20 -8.43
CA VAL A 55 22.86 3.72 -8.54
C VAL A 55 22.64 2.36 -7.87
N TYR A 56 23.62 1.47 -7.89
CA TYR A 56 23.48 0.10 -7.34
C TYR A 56 23.53 0.11 -5.81
N PRO A 57 24.60 0.59 -5.14
CA PRO A 57 24.62 0.65 -3.68
C PRO A 57 23.49 1.54 -3.11
N ASP A 58 23.13 2.61 -3.78
CA ASP A 58 21.99 3.46 -3.37
C ASP A 58 20.68 2.66 -3.39
N SER A 59 20.43 1.89 -4.46
CA SER A 59 19.25 1.03 -4.56
C SER A 59 19.24 -0.07 -3.50
N VAL A 60 20.39 -0.73 -3.26
CA VAL A 60 20.47 -1.75 -2.20
C VAL A 60 20.16 -1.16 -0.83
N ASN A 61 20.72 0.01 -0.51
CA ASN A 61 20.46 0.68 0.77
C ASN A 61 18.97 1.00 0.96
N LEU A 62 18.27 1.46 -0.09
CA LEU A 62 16.84 1.71 -0.05
C LEU A 62 16.02 0.45 0.15
N LEU A 63 16.36 -0.62 -0.59
CA LEU A 63 15.66 -1.91 -0.49
C LEU A 63 15.87 -2.54 0.89
N GLU A 64 17.12 -2.55 1.40
CA GLU A 64 17.42 -3.03 2.75
C GLU A 64 16.72 -2.19 3.84
N TYR A 65 16.64 -0.86 3.66
CA TYR A 65 15.84 -0.03 4.56
C TYR A 65 14.37 -0.47 4.56
N GLY A 66 13.80 -0.73 3.39
CA GLY A 66 12.41 -1.19 3.26
C GLY A 66 12.20 -2.55 3.95
N PHE A 67 13.03 -3.55 3.64
CA PHE A 67 12.93 -4.89 4.22
C PHE A 67 13.17 -4.93 5.73
N ASN A 68 14.01 -4.05 6.28
CA ASN A 68 14.36 -4.05 7.70
C ASN A 68 13.45 -3.16 8.56
N ASN A 69 12.58 -2.34 7.97
CA ASN A 69 11.78 -1.38 8.73
C ASN A 69 10.27 -1.50 8.50
N PHE A 70 9.83 -2.33 7.55
CA PHE A 70 8.43 -2.49 7.23
C PHE A 70 8.05 -3.97 7.22
N ALA A 71 6.81 -4.25 7.62
CA ALA A 71 6.24 -5.58 7.59
C ALA A 71 4.87 -5.57 6.91
N LYS A 72 4.53 -6.67 6.25
CA LYS A 72 3.24 -6.94 5.64
C LYS A 72 2.35 -7.68 6.65
N TYR A 73 1.13 -7.21 6.82
CA TYR A 73 0.11 -7.83 7.66
C TYR A 73 -1.10 -8.20 6.79
N THR A 74 -1.42 -9.47 6.69
CA THR A 74 -2.68 -9.93 6.08
C THR A 74 -3.83 -9.47 6.95
N ILE A 75 -4.74 -8.66 6.44
CA ILE A 75 -5.79 -8.02 7.24
C ILE A 75 -6.64 -9.08 7.96
N ALA A 76 -7.05 -10.13 7.25
CA ALA A 76 -7.88 -11.19 7.80
C ALA A 76 -7.26 -11.96 9.00
N ASP A 77 -5.92 -11.95 9.14
CA ASP A 77 -5.23 -12.62 10.25
C ASP A 77 -5.14 -11.75 11.51
N TYR A 78 -5.29 -10.43 11.39
CA TYR A 78 -5.08 -9.46 12.46
C TYR A 78 -6.33 -8.69 12.85
N GLU A 79 -7.37 -8.67 12.00
CA GLU A 79 -8.63 -7.98 12.25
C GLU A 79 -9.53 -8.83 13.16
N ASP A 80 -9.95 -8.28 14.28
CA ASP A 80 -10.77 -8.93 15.28
C ASP A 80 -12.10 -8.20 15.58
N SER A 81 -12.42 -7.15 14.80
CA SER A 81 -13.65 -6.41 14.95
C SER A 81 -14.87 -7.26 14.65
N ALA A 82 -15.89 -7.15 15.49
CA ALA A 82 -17.20 -7.77 15.28
C ALA A 82 -17.99 -7.17 14.10
N ASP A 83 -17.50 -6.10 13.49
CA ASP A 83 -18.15 -5.44 12.36
C ASP A 83 -18.06 -6.27 11.07
N PHE A 84 -17.11 -7.20 10.98
CA PHE A 84 -16.86 -8.01 9.79
C PHE A 84 -17.24 -9.47 9.99
N LYS A 85 -17.97 -10.01 9.00
CA LYS A 85 -18.26 -11.45 8.90
C LYS A 85 -17.19 -12.16 8.06
N GLU A 86 -16.76 -11.53 6.97
CA GLU A 86 -15.74 -12.04 6.06
C GLU A 86 -14.87 -10.88 5.56
N ILE A 87 -13.58 -11.15 5.38
CA ILE A 87 -12.58 -10.20 4.85
C ILE A 87 -11.82 -10.90 3.73
N ASP A 88 -11.50 -10.19 2.65
CA ASP A 88 -10.67 -10.72 1.56
C ASP A 88 -9.36 -11.29 2.14
N PRO A 89 -9.10 -12.60 2.04
CA PRO A 89 -7.93 -13.24 2.63
C PRO A 89 -6.60 -12.81 1.98
N ASN A 90 -6.66 -12.15 0.83
CA ASN A 90 -5.47 -11.65 0.14
C ASN A 90 -5.20 -10.16 0.44
N ALA A 91 -6.12 -9.49 1.12
CA ALA A 91 -5.93 -8.08 1.47
C ALA A 91 -4.88 -7.93 2.57
N TYR A 92 -4.06 -6.89 2.45
CA TYR A 92 -2.98 -6.62 3.39
C TYR A 92 -2.75 -5.12 3.59
N VAL A 93 -2.06 -4.80 4.67
CA VAL A 93 -1.43 -3.49 4.93
C VAL A 93 0.07 -3.66 5.05
N VAL A 94 0.83 -2.60 4.75
CA VAL A 94 2.26 -2.53 5.04
C VAL A 94 2.48 -1.42 6.06
N LEU A 95 3.09 -1.77 7.17
CA LEU A 95 3.31 -0.88 8.30
C LEU A 95 4.78 -0.84 8.69
N PRO A 96 5.26 0.25 9.30
CA PRO A 96 6.52 0.22 10.02
C PRO A 96 6.52 -0.92 11.04
N GLU A 97 7.64 -1.62 11.20
CA GLU A 97 7.76 -2.83 12.03
C GLU A 97 7.32 -2.61 13.51
N ASN A 98 7.45 -1.37 13.99
CA ASN A 98 7.07 -0.98 15.35
C ASN A 98 5.60 -0.53 15.49
N VAL A 99 4.79 -0.61 14.43
CA VAL A 99 3.38 -0.22 14.44
C VAL A 99 2.51 -1.46 14.56
N ASN A 100 1.64 -1.47 15.58
CA ASN A 100 0.68 -2.55 15.77
C ASN A 100 -0.54 -2.35 14.84
N PHE A 101 -1.02 -3.42 14.20
CA PHE A 101 -2.21 -3.42 13.36
C PHE A 101 -3.44 -2.85 14.11
N GLN A 102 -3.64 -3.21 15.38
CA GLN A 102 -4.74 -2.75 16.21
C GLN A 102 -4.71 -1.25 16.55
N SER A 103 -3.63 -0.55 16.19
CA SER A 103 -3.54 0.92 16.32
C SER A 103 -4.00 1.68 15.07
N LEU A 104 -4.46 0.97 14.04
CA LEU A 104 -5.00 1.58 12.84
C LEU A 104 -6.43 2.05 13.07
N ASP A 105 -6.74 3.21 12.51
CA ASP A 105 -8.13 3.61 12.30
C ASP A 105 -8.66 2.96 11.02
N TYR A 106 -9.98 2.74 10.94
CA TYR A 106 -10.59 2.28 9.70
C TYR A 106 -11.92 2.97 9.42
N GLU A 107 -12.26 2.99 8.14
CA GLU A 107 -13.53 3.49 7.63
C GLU A 107 -14.15 2.45 6.70
N ILE A 108 -15.46 2.22 6.84
CA ILE A 108 -16.22 1.30 6.00
C ILE A 108 -17.02 2.10 4.99
N THR A 109 -16.89 1.73 3.72
CA THR A 109 -17.74 2.24 2.63
C THR A 109 -18.53 1.08 2.08
N GLN A 110 -19.87 1.08 2.26
CA GLN A 110 -20.77 0.08 1.69
C GLN A 110 -20.87 0.25 0.17
N ASP A 111 -21.04 -0.86 -0.55
CA ASP A 111 -21.18 -0.84 -2.02
C ASP A 111 -22.46 -0.14 -2.46
N ASP A 112 -23.56 -0.37 -1.73
CA ASP A 112 -24.85 0.28 -1.88
C ASP A 112 -25.47 0.55 -0.50
N THR A 113 -26.48 1.41 -0.43
CA THR A 113 -27.21 1.69 0.82
C THR A 113 -27.77 0.39 1.40
N ASN A 114 -27.44 0.09 2.65
CA ASN A 114 -27.78 -1.15 3.37
C ASN A 114 -27.20 -2.45 2.74
N SER A 115 -26.17 -2.34 1.91
CA SER A 115 -25.46 -3.52 1.40
C SER A 115 -24.74 -4.25 2.54
N SER A 116 -24.77 -5.57 2.51
CA SER A 116 -23.95 -6.40 3.40
C SER A 116 -22.49 -6.51 2.92
N THR A 117 -22.14 -5.90 1.80
CA THR A 117 -20.78 -5.85 1.25
C THR A 117 -20.27 -4.43 1.17
N GLY A 118 -18.96 -4.29 1.25
CA GLY A 118 -18.30 -3.00 1.18
C GLY A 118 -16.79 -3.11 1.13
N THR A 119 -16.16 -1.96 1.29
CA THR A 119 -14.70 -1.85 1.39
C THR A 119 -14.35 -1.19 2.71
N VAL A 120 -13.48 -1.84 3.49
CA VAL A 120 -12.82 -1.21 4.63
C VAL A 120 -11.51 -0.59 4.17
N THR A 121 -11.24 0.64 4.60
CA THR A 121 -9.99 1.36 4.36
C THR A 121 -9.31 1.62 5.70
N TYR A 122 -8.10 1.11 5.86
CA TYR A 122 -7.28 1.32 7.05
C TYR A 122 -6.38 2.54 6.89
N THR A 123 -6.24 3.31 7.95
CA THR A 123 -5.40 4.51 7.97
C THR A 123 -4.43 4.47 9.17
N TYR A 124 -3.23 4.98 8.93
CA TYR A 124 -2.23 5.23 9.96
C TYR A 124 -1.80 6.69 9.93
N GLN A 125 -1.97 7.39 11.04
CA GLN A 125 -1.69 8.84 11.14
C GLN A 125 -2.39 9.66 10.03
N GLY A 126 -3.64 9.28 9.70
CA GLY A 126 -4.44 9.94 8.69
C GLY A 126 -4.09 9.61 7.23
N ASN A 127 -3.13 8.70 6.99
CA ASN A 127 -2.77 8.24 5.65
C ASN A 127 -3.31 6.83 5.41
N PRO A 128 -3.94 6.55 4.24
CA PRO A 128 -4.40 5.22 3.92
C PRO A 128 -3.20 4.26 3.74
N VAL A 129 -3.24 3.12 4.43
CA VAL A 129 -2.18 2.10 4.40
C VAL A 129 -2.62 0.79 3.77
N GLY A 130 -3.92 0.60 3.57
CA GLY A 130 -4.47 -0.56 2.87
C GLY A 130 -5.99 -0.57 2.90
N LYS A 131 -6.57 -1.50 2.13
CA LYS A 131 -8.01 -1.71 2.05
C LYS A 131 -8.34 -3.16 1.78
N ALA A 132 -9.54 -3.59 2.19
CA ALA A 132 -10.05 -4.91 1.92
C ALA A 132 -11.52 -4.86 1.48
N ALA A 133 -11.92 -5.79 0.61
CA ALA A 133 -13.32 -6.08 0.41
C ALA A 133 -13.83 -6.88 1.63
N VAL A 134 -15.01 -6.55 2.12
CA VAL A 134 -15.58 -7.15 3.32
C VAL A 134 -17.04 -7.53 3.14
N THR A 135 -17.46 -8.54 3.88
CA THR A 135 -18.87 -8.79 4.20
C THR A 135 -19.11 -8.31 5.62
N LEU A 136 -20.06 -7.42 5.79
CA LEU A 136 -20.40 -6.81 7.08
C LEU A 136 -21.22 -7.78 7.95
N SER A 137 -21.08 -7.67 9.25
CA SER A 137 -21.86 -8.46 10.21
C SER A 137 -23.29 -7.93 10.35
N ASP A 138 -24.20 -8.79 10.79
CA ASP A 138 -25.56 -8.39 11.10
C ASP A 138 -25.61 -7.34 12.23
N GLU A 139 -24.66 -7.37 13.14
CA GLU A 139 -24.54 -6.41 14.24
C GLU A 139 -24.18 -5.01 13.72
N TYR A 140 -23.22 -4.92 12.79
CA TYR A 140 -22.88 -3.66 12.13
C TYR A 140 -24.08 -3.07 11.38
N LEU A 141 -24.75 -3.87 10.56
CA LEU A 141 -25.89 -3.44 9.75
C LEU A 141 -27.08 -2.95 10.60
N GLN A 142 -27.29 -3.53 11.80
CA GLN A 142 -28.32 -3.06 12.72
C GLN A 142 -27.96 -1.73 13.36
N LYS A 143 -26.70 -1.50 13.71
CA LYS A 143 -26.23 -0.23 14.27
C LYS A 143 -26.35 0.90 13.23
N ASP A 144 -25.91 0.67 12.01
CA ASP A 144 -25.93 1.64 10.92
C ASP A 144 -27.36 2.07 10.58
N ASN A 145 -28.30 1.12 10.50
CA ASN A 145 -29.72 1.42 10.29
C ASN A 145 -30.32 2.28 11.41
N THR A 146 -29.92 2.07 12.65
CA THR A 146 -30.42 2.82 13.81
C THR A 146 -29.90 4.25 13.82
N GLU A 147 -28.66 4.47 13.44
CA GLU A 147 -28.05 5.79 13.33
C GLU A 147 -28.61 6.60 12.15
N ASN A 148 -28.87 5.95 11.02
CA ASN A 148 -29.46 6.57 9.84
C ASN A 148 -30.92 6.99 10.08
N GLU A 149 -31.73 6.21 10.82
CA GLU A 149 -33.11 6.60 11.20
C GLU A 149 -33.14 7.79 12.17
N ALA A 150 -32.13 7.93 13.03
CA ALA A 150 -32.00 9.05 13.95
C ALA A 150 -31.64 10.38 13.24
N GLN A 151 -30.90 10.32 12.13
CA GLN A 151 -30.50 11.50 11.34
C GLN A 151 -31.60 11.99 10.38
N VAL A 152 -32.49 11.12 9.92
CA VAL A 152 -33.60 11.52 8.99
C VAL A 152 -34.66 12.36 9.69
N SER A 153 -34.68 12.42 11.03
CA SER A 153 -35.62 13.29 11.79
C SER A 153 -35.12 14.72 12.02
N GLY A 154 -33.95 15.09 11.50
CA GLY A 154 -33.40 16.44 11.61
C GLY A 154 -32.77 16.93 10.30
N ASP A 155 -33.53 17.86 9.70
CA ASP A 155 -33.09 18.84 8.71
C ASP A 155 -32.90 18.44 7.22
N LYS A 156 -33.73 19.11 6.41
CA LYS A 156 -33.60 19.19 4.95
C LYS A 156 -32.71 20.38 4.60
N SER A 157 -31.57 20.17 3.97
CA SER A 157 -31.00 21.16 3.05
C SER A 157 -30.04 20.50 2.05
N ASP A 158 -30.20 20.87 0.80
CA ASP A 158 -29.56 20.42 -0.42
C ASP A 158 -28.01 20.58 -0.40
N SER A 159 -27.30 19.59 -0.93
CA SER A 159 -26.10 19.85 -1.73
C SER A 159 -25.70 18.65 -2.60
N GLU A 160 -25.64 18.90 -3.89
CA GLU A 160 -25.17 17.99 -4.94
C GLU A 160 -23.70 17.61 -4.72
N THR A 161 -23.40 16.32 -4.75
CA THR A 161 -22.01 15.82 -4.71
C THR A 161 -21.63 15.18 -6.04
N GLN A 162 -20.57 15.72 -6.61
CA GLN A 162 -19.98 15.31 -7.88
C GLN A 162 -19.39 13.89 -7.78
N LYS A 163 -19.75 13.05 -8.75
CA LYS A 163 -19.11 11.74 -8.99
C LYS A 163 -17.71 11.92 -9.53
N GLN A 164 -16.70 11.47 -8.80
CA GLN A 164 -15.34 11.37 -9.29
C GLN A 164 -15.02 9.91 -9.66
N ALA A 165 -14.53 9.74 -10.89
CA ALA A 165 -14.24 8.43 -11.48
C ALA A 165 -13.06 7.73 -10.79
N GLN A 166 -13.25 6.48 -10.43
CA GLN A 166 -12.29 5.61 -9.80
C GLN A 166 -11.39 4.98 -10.86
N SER A 167 -10.07 5.28 -10.82
CA SER A 167 -9.08 4.57 -11.61
C SER A 167 -8.66 3.29 -10.88
N THR A 168 -8.90 2.16 -11.51
CA THR A 168 -8.53 0.84 -10.99
C THR A 168 -7.03 0.62 -11.19
N ILE A 169 -6.25 0.58 -10.10
CA ILE A 169 -4.85 0.14 -10.12
C ILE A 169 -4.83 -1.39 -9.96
N PRO A 170 -4.06 -2.13 -10.79
CA PRO A 170 -4.01 -3.60 -10.69
C PRO A 170 -3.40 -4.05 -9.36
N ARG A 171 -3.93 -5.18 -8.87
CA ARG A 171 -3.49 -5.91 -7.68
C ARG A 171 -1.98 -6.22 -7.76
N GLU A 172 -1.29 -6.09 -6.62
CA GLU A 172 -0.01 -6.72 -6.26
C GLU A 172 1.28 -5.92 -6.42
N VAL A 173 1.28 -4.60 -6.33
CA VAL A 173 2.53 -3.85 -6.19
C VAL A 173 2.45 -2.93 -4.98
N ILE A 174 3.19 -3.26 -3.92
CA ILE A 174 3.45 -2.32 -2.82
C ILE A 174 4.48 -1.33 -3.32
N LEU A 175 4.03 -0.14 -3.69
CA LEU A 175 4.92 0.92 -4.15
C LEU A 175 5.41 1.72 -2.94
N VAL A 176 6.53 1.32 -2.35
CA VAL A 176 7.31 2.22 -1.49
C VAL A 176 8.17 3.07 -2.41
N ILE A 177 7.69 4.26 -2.77
CA ILE A 177 8.46 5.20 -3.56
C ILE A 177 9.37 5.97 -2.62
N CYS A 178 10.62 5.52 -2.46
CA CYS A 178 11.68 6.35 -1.91
C CYS A 178 12.37 7.08 -3.07
N VAL A 179 12.01 8.33 -3.32
CA VAL A 179 12.71 9.19 -4.30
C VAL A 179 13.84 9.87 -3.57
N ILE A 180 15.09 9.48 -3.85
CA ILE A 180 16.28 10.24 -3.45
C ILE A 180 16.78 10.97 -4.69
N ALA A 181 16.66 12.29 -4.69
CA ALA A 181 17.37 13.15 -5.60
C ALA A 181 18.68 13.61 -4.92
N ALA A 182 19.84 13.23 -5.44
CA ALA A 182 21.10 13.82 -5.01
C ALA A 182 21.17 15.27 -5.51
N VAL A 183 21.43 16.22 -4.61
CA VAL A 183 21.69 17.64 -4.91
C VAL A 183 23.13 17.81 -5.33
#